data_1e3429c050c5697ddda17917e64109b4
#
_entry.id   1e3429c050c5697ddda17917e64109b4
#
_cell.length_a   1.000
_cell.length_b   1.000
_cell.length_c   1.000
_cell.angle_alpha   90.00
_cell.angle_beta   90.00
_cell.angle_gamma   90.00
#
_symmetry.space_group_name_H-M   'P 1'
#
loop_
_entity.id
_entity.type
_entity.pdbx_description
1 polymer ?
#
loop_
_entity_poly.entity_id
_entity_poly.type
_entity_poly.pdbx_seq_one_letter_code
_entity_poly.pdbx_strand_id
1 'polypeptide(L)'
;MVAPAAQASSLTAFQARAQRCLEASHHQLCQQALLEAEALQRRASARSAYPCQTLLLGVQADLIMQQLKAGRGAEAVVDLQAATRGCAGL
;
A
#
# COMPACT_ATOMS: atom_id res chain seq x y z
N MET A 1 15.84 -3.22 -20.90
CA MET A 1 15.10 -3.05 -20.86
C MET A 1 14.13 -2.47 -20.04
N VAL A 2 13.24 -2.81 -19.43
CA VAL A 2 12.21 -2.14 -18.83
C VAL A 2 12.19 -2.25 -17.39
N ALA A 3 13.08 -2.90 -16.77
CA ALA A 3 13.09 -3.14 -15.35
C ALA A 3 13.07 -1.89 -14.49
N PRO A 4 13.83 -0.86 -14.80
CA PRO A 4 13.80 0.34 -13.96
C PRO A 4 12.43 1.02 -13.97
N ALA A 5 11.77 1.04 -15.10
CA ALA A 5 10.47 1.66 -15.19
C ALA A 5 9.44 0.87 -14.38
N ALA A 6 9.50 -0.46 -14.43
CA ALA A 6 8.59 -1.30 -13.68
C ALA A 6 8.76 -1.09 -12.18
N GLN A 7 10.00 -0.96 -11.72
CA GLN A 7 10.25 -0.72 -10.31
C GLN A 7 9.81 0.68 -9.89
N ALA A 8 10.04 1.68 -10.72
CA ALA A 8 9.66 3.03 -10.40
C ALA A 8 8.14 3.18 -10.28
N SER A 9 7.38 2.40 -11.05
CA SER A 9 5.93 2.50 -11.03
C SER A 9 5.27 1.66 -9.95
N SER A 10 6.02 0.85 -9.21
CA SER A 10 5.40 -0.10 -8.27
C SER A 10 4.68 0.61 -7.13
N LEU A 11 5.23 1.67 -6.58
CA LEU A 11 4.56 2.42 -5.52
C LEU A 11 3.32 3.15 -6.06
N THR A 12 3.41 3.74 -7.24
CA THR A 12 2.29 4.41 -7.86
C THR A 12 1.15 3.42 -8.19
N ALA A 13 1.50 2.27 -8.73
CA ALA A 13 0.51 1.25 -9.04
C ALA A 13 -0.16 0.72 -7.76
N PHE A 14 0.61 0.52 -6.72
CA PHE A 14 0.08 0.12 -5.42
C PHE A 14 -0.90 1.16 -4.89
N GLN A 15 -0.52 2.43 -4.94
CA GLN A 15 -1.38 3.50 -4.43
C GLN A 15 -2.73 3.49 -5.15
N ALA A 16 -2.73 3.36 -6.46
CA ALA A 16 -3.96 3.36 -7.24
C ALA A 16 -4.85 2.17 -6.86
N ARG A 17 -4.28 0.99 -6.74
CA ARG A 17 -5.07 -0.20 -6.39
C ARG A 17 -5.58 -0.14 -4.96
N ALA A 18 -4.74 0.30 -4.04
CA ALA A 18 -5.13 0.41 -2.64
C ALA A 18 -6.27 1.40 -2.48
N GLN A 19 -6.19 2.52 -3.17
CA GLN A 19 -7.25 3.52 -3.10
C GLN A 19 -8.56 2.95 -3.63
N ARG A 20 -8.52 2.21 -4.73
CA ARG A 20 -9.72 1.60 -5.27
C ARG A 20 -10.29 0.55 -4.33
N CYS A 21 -9.42 -0.21 -3.65
CA CYS A 21 -9.88 -1.13 -2.62
C CYS A 21 -10.63 -0.40 -1.52
N LEU A 22 -10.05 0.70 -1.04
CA LEU A 22 -10.66 1.46 0.06
C LEU A 22 -11.97 2.12 -0.34
N GLU A 23 -12.14 2.41 -1.61
CA GLU A 23 -13.36 3.06 -2.10
C GLU A 23 -14.46 2.06 -2.44
N ALA A 24 -14.10 0.90 -2.97
CA ALA A 24 -15.07 -0.01 -3.55
C ALA A 24 -15.16 -1.37 -2.86
N SER A 25 -14.25 -1.68 -1.97
CA SER A 25 -14.21 -2.96 -1.27
C SER A 25 -14.20 -4.18 -2.23
N HIS A 26 -13.64 -4.01 -3.42
CA HIS A 26 -13.59 -5.08 -4.40
C HIS A 26 -12.55 -6.11 -3.95
N HIS A 27 -12.99 -7.35 -3.73
CA HIS A 27 -12.15 -8.37 -3.09
C HIS A 27 -10.81 -8.57 -3.81
N GLN A 28 -10.82 -8.70 -5.12
CA GLN A 28 -9.59 -8.94 -5.87
C GLN A 28 -8.64 -7.76 -5.82
N LEU A 29 -9.16 -6.54 -5.91
CA LEU A 29 -8.34 -5.35 -5.79
C LEU A 29 -7.73 -5.24 -4.41
N CYS A 30 -8.51 -5.51 -3.39
CA CYS A 30 -8.03 -5.47 -2.01
C CYS A 30 -6.95 -6.52 -1.79
N GLN A 31 -7.15 -7.72 -2.33
CA GLN A 31 -6.17 -8.80 -2.19
C GLN A 31 -4.86 -8.44 -2.90
N GLN A 32 -4.94 -7.91 -4.11
CA GLN A 32 -3.75 -7.50 -4.85
C GLN A 32 -3.02 -6.36 -4.13
N ALA A 33 -3.77 -5.38 -3.64
CA ALA A 33 -3.18 -4.26 -2.92
C ALA A 33 -2.47 -4.73 -1.65
N LEU A 34 -3.06 -5.69 -0.94
CA LEU A 34 -2.46 -6.24 0.27
C LEU A 34 -1.14 -6.94 -0.05
N LEU A 35 -1.10 -7.76 -1.11
CA LEU A 35 0.12 -8.44 -1.52
C LEU A 35 1.21 -7.43 -1.92
N GLU A 36 0.82 -6.36 -2.60
CA GLU A 36 1.77 -5.31 -2.99
C GLU A 36 2.29 -4.56 -1.76
N ALA A 37 1.42 -4.28 -0.81
CA ALA A 37 1.83 -3.63 0.43
C ALA A 37 2.84 -4.48 1.18
N GLU A 38 2.62 -5.78 1.24
CA GLU A 38 3.56 -6.71 1.88
C GLU A 38 4.91 -6.72 1.19
N ALA A 39 4.91 -6.73 -0.14
CA ALA A 39 6.16 -6.71 -0.91
C ALA A 39 6.92 -5.40 -0.70
N LEU A 40 6.22 -4.28 -0.70
CA LEU A 40 6.83 -2.98 -0.44
C LEU A 40 7.36 -2.88 0.98
N GLN A 41 6.62 -3.43 1.93
CA GLN A 41 7.04 -3.44 3.34
C GLN A 41 8.33 -4.25 3.52
N ARG A 42 8.43 -5.40 2.87
CA ARG A 42 9.66 -6.19 2.93
C ARG A 42 10.82 -5.43 2.29
N ARG A 43 10.59 -4.73 1.20
CA ARG A 43 11.63 -3.93 0.56
C ARG A 43 12.08 -2.78 1.47
N ALA A 44 11.14 -2.12 2.12
CA ALA A 44 11.46 -1.06 3.07
C ALA A 44 12.31 -1.59 4.22
N SER A 45 11.94 -2.75 4.73
CA SER A 45 12.70 -3.40 5.80
C SER A 45 14.13 -3.72 5.35
N ALA A 46 14.28 -4.25 4.13
CA ALA A 46 15.60 -4.59 3.60
C ALA A 46 16.51 -3.37 3.42
N ARG A 47 15.91 -2.21 3.24
CA ARG A 47 16.65 -0.94 3.09
C ARG A 47 16.73 -0.17 4.41
N SER A 48 16.29 -0.75 5.50
CA SER A 48 16.22 -0.08 6.80
C SER A 48 15.40 1.20 6.75
N ALA A 49 14.42 1.26 5.85
CA ALA A 49 13.52 2.40 5.75
C ALA A 49 12.34 2.20 6.71
N TYR A 50 12.65 2.28 8.00
CA TYR A 50 11.69 1.89 9.03
C TYR A 50 10.46 2.80 9.12
N PRO A 51 10.57 4.11 8.92
CA PRO A 51 9.34 4.92 8.88
C PRO A 51 8.40 4.49 7.75
N CYS A 52 8.94 4.20 6.58
CA CYS A 52 8.16 3.68 5.46
C CYS A 52 7.55 2.33 5.80
N GLN A 53 8.34 1.44 6.38
CA GLN A 53 7.88 0.12 6.78
C GLN A 53 6.68 0.20 7.73
N THR A 54 6.78 1.06 8.74
CA THR A 54 5.70 1.23 9.73
C THR A 54 4.44 1.76 9.07
N LEU A 55 4.56 2.71 8.16
CA LEU A 55 3.41 3.27 7.45
C LEU A 55 2.74 2.20 6.58
N LEU A 56 3.52 1.36 5.93
CA LEU A 56 2.96 0.28 5.11
C LEU A 56 2.27 -0.78 5.96
N LEU A 57 2.77 -1.05 7.15
CA LEU A 57 2.07 -1.97 8.05
C LEU A 57 0.69 -1.44 8.44
N GLY A 58 0.58 -0.15 8.67
CA GLY A 58 -0.71 0.47 8.95
C GLY A 58 -1.67 0.36 7.78
N VAL A 59 -1.16 0.56 6.56
CA VAL A 59 -1.99 0.40 5.36
C VAL A 59 -2.42 -1.05 5.18
N GLN A 60 -1.56 -2.01 5.47
CA GLN A 60 -1.95 -3.43 5.41
C GLN A 60 -3.13 -3.71 6.33
N ALA A 61 -3.08 -3.19 7.54
CA ALA A 61 -4.19 -3.34 8.47
C ALA A 61 -5.47 -2.73 7.92
N ASP A 62 -5.38 -1.54 7.33
CA ASP A 62 -6.55 -0.88 6.75
C ASP A 62 -7.14 -1.69 5.59
N LEU A 63 -6.29 -2.29 4.75
CA LEU A 63 -6.76 -3.11 3.63
C LEU A 63 -7.45 -4.38 4.12
N ILE A 64 -6.92 -5.00 5.16
CA ILE A 64 -7.53 -6.18 5.77
C ILE A 64 -8.88 -5.82 6.35
N MET A 65 -8.95 -4.74 7.09
CA MET A 65 -10.22 -4.28 7.68
C MET A 65 -11.25 -4.00 6.60
N GLN A 66 -10.81 -3.42 5.48
CA GLN A 66 -11.71 -3.14 4.37
C GLN A 66 -12.29 -4.43 3.79
N GLN A 67 -11.49 -5.48 3.65
CA GLN A 67 -11.96 -6.77 3.18
C GLN A 67 -12.98 -7.38 4.13
N LEU A 68 -12.83 -7.13 5.42
CA LEU A 68 -13.75 -7.62 6.44
C LEU A 68 -14.97 -6.72 6.62
N LYS A 69 -15.11 -5.71 5.77
CA LYS A 69 -16.22 -4.74 5.82
C LYS A 69 -16.25 -3.94 7.12
N ALA A 70 -15.07 -3.74 7.66
CA ALA A 70 -14.88 -2.94 8.87
C ALA A 70 -13.87 -1.84 8.62
N GLY A 71 -13.82 -1.33 7.39
CA GLY A 71 -12.86 -0.32 6.99
C GLY A 71 -13.01 0.99 7.75
N ARG A 72 -11.93 1.74 7.78
CA ARG A 72 -11.87 3.00 8.55
C ARG A 72 -12.21 4.23 7.69
N GLY A 73 -12.62 4.03 6.43
CA GLY A 73 -13.08 5.14 5.59
C GLY A 73 -11.99 6.15 5.30
N ALA A 74 -12.27 7.41 5.58
CA ALA A 74 -11.34 8.50 5.27
C ALA A 74 -10.01 8.35 5.99
N GLU A 75 -10.00 7.76 7.18
CA GLU A 75 -8.75 7.55 7.91
C GLU A 75 -7.82 6.58 7.19
N ALA A 76 -8.39 5.56 6.57
CA ALA A 76 -7.59 4.61 5.80
C ALA A 76 -6.95 5.29 4.58
N VAL A 77 -7.69 6.19 3.93
CA VAL A 77 -7.16 6.95 2.81
C VAL A 77 -6.02 7.87 3.25
N VAL A 78 -6.16 8.50 4.41
CA VAL A 78 -5.10 9.33 4.98
C VAL A 78 -3.85 8.49 5.26
N ASP A 79 -4.02 7.30 5.81
CA ASP A 79 -2.90 6.40 6.05
C ASP A 79 -2.20 6.01 4.75
N LEU A 80 -2.97 5.74 3.71
CA LEU A 80 -2.41 5.42 2.41
C LEU A 80 -1.60 6.59 1.84
N GLN A 81 -2.14 7.78 1.94
CA GLN A 81 -1.44 8.98 1.47
C GLN A 81 -0.14 9.19 2.24
N ALA A 82 -0.17 8.99 3.56
CA ALA A 82 1.03 9.12 4.38
C ALA A 82 2.09 8.08 3.97
N ALA A 83 1.68 6.85 3.70
CA ALA A 83 2.60 5.81 3.27
C ALA A 83 3.20 6.14 1.90
N THR A 84 2.40 6.65 0.99
CA THR A 84 2.88 7.02 -0.33
C THR A 84 3.96 8.11 -0.22
N ARG A 85 3.75 9.09 0.63
CA ARG A 85 4.75 10.14 0.85
C ARG A 85 5.98 9.61 1.59
N GLY A 86 5.75 8.84 2.64
CA GLY A 86 6.83 8.34 3.47
C GLY A 86 7.69 7.27 2.81
N CYS A 87 7.17 6.66 1.75
CA CYS A 87 7.87 5.62 1.01
C CYS A 87 8.38 6.12 -0.34
N ALA A 88 8.34 7.42 -0.59
CA ALA A 88 8.82 7.96 -1.86
C ALA A 88 10.27 7.56 -2.07
N GLY A 89 10.59 7.10 -3.27
CA GLY A 89 11.92 6.62 -3.59
C GLY A 89 12.14 5.15 -3.31
N LEU A 90 11.16 4.49 -2.73
CA LEU A 90 11.26 3.06 -2.50
C LEU A 90 11.14 2.31 -3.82
#